data_5c45c5719c177c33dad77eb216f55257
#
_entry.id   5c45c5719c177c33dad77eb216f55257
#
_cell.length_a   1.000
_cell.length_b   1.000
_cell.length_c   1.000
_cell.angle_alpha   90.00
_cell.angle_beta   90.00
_cell.angle_gamma   90.00
#
_symmetry.space_group_name_H-M   'P 1'
#
loop_
_entity.id
_entity.type
_entity.pdbx_description
1 polymer ?
#
loop_
_entity_poly.entity_id
_entity_poly.type
_entity_poly.pdbx_seq_one_letter_code
_entity_poly.pdbx_strand_id
1 'polypeptide(L)'
;KDLGIDMVHDLKGVGENLQDHLMFRPIYKVHGLKSLNKKINSLFGKLMIGLEYVFNRSGPMTMGASQMCMFAKSDPSLELPDLQWHVQPMSMDTLGATKNHDFHAFTPTVSNIRPTSRGHVNVVDKDSRIYAKVKLNYLSTEHDRVVAAKGLKLTRKIVMESETFKKYKPEEYRPGIDIIDDEELVKAGSNYTQTIFHPVGTCKMGQDDMAVVDETLKVKGINNLRVIDASIMPNITSGNTNAPTIMIAEKGADMILRSNVH
;
A
#
# COMPACT_ATOMS: atom_id res chain seq x y z
N LYS A 1 -9.63 -0.01 30.38
CA LYS A 1 -9.69 0.44 31.78
C LYS A 1 -9.62 1.96 31.85
N ASP A 2 -8.64 2.59 31.19
CA ASP A 2 -8.43 4.06 31.24
C ASP A 2 -9.62 4.89 30.72
N LEU A 3 -10.44 4.28 29.87
CA LEU A 3 -11.65 4.88 29.29
C LEU A 3 -12.93 4.61 30.11
N GLY A 4 -12.84 3.90 31.26
CA GLY A 4 -14.00 3.51 32.02
C GLY A 4 -14.92 2.51 31.34
N ILE A 5 -14.36 1.65 30.46
CA ILE A 5 -15.05 0.55 29.79
C ILE A 5 -14.76 -0.75 30.55
N ASP A 6 -15.81 -1.49 30.92
CA ASP A 6 -15.67 -2.77 31.58
C ASP A 6 -15.03 -3.79 30.61
N MET A 7 -14.00 -4.46 31.09
CA MET A 7 -13.27 -5.45 30.31
C MET A 7 -13.96 -6.81 30.44
N VAL A 8 -14.42 -7.36 29.31
CA VAL A 8 -15.01 -8.70 29.26
C VAL A 8 -13.91 -9.77 29.18
N HIS A 9 -12.90 -9.54 28.36
CA HIS A 9 -11.78 -10.45 28.16
C HIS A 9 -10.53 -9.67 27.71
N ASP A 10 -9.38 -9.99 28.28
CA ASP A 10 -8.10 -9.34 27.95
C ASP A 10 -7.37 -10.13 26.88
N LEU A 11 -7.36 -9.61 25.64
CA LEU A 11 -6.58 -10.13 24.51
C LEU A 11 -5.53 -9.08 24.11
N LYS A 12 -4.29 -9.30 24.53
CA LYS A 12 -3.17 -8.36 24.35
C LYS A 12 -2.86 -8.02 22.90
N GLY A 13 -3.21 -8.93 21.97
CA GLY A 13 -2.93 -8.74 20.55
C GLY A 13 -3.94 -7.88 19.80
N VAL A 14 -5.10 -7.55 20.41
CA VAL A 14 -6.10 -6.71 19.73
C VAL A 14 -5.58 -5.31 19.52
N GLY A 15 -5.54 -4.89 18.25
CA GLY A 15 -5.02 -3.59 17.83
C GLY A 15 -3.50 -3.55 17.62
N GLU A 16 -2.76 -4.61 17.99
CA GLU A 16 -1.31 -4.72 17.80
C GLU A 16 -0.94 -5.34 16.44
N ASN A 17 0.34 -5.39 16.10
CA ASN A 17 0.86 -6.00 14.87
C ASN A 17 0.35 -5.36 13.58
N LEU A 18 -0.10 -4.12 13.60
CA LEU A 18 -0.52 -3.41 12.39
C LEU A 18 0.60 -3.37 11.36
N GLN A 19 0.32 -3.79 10.15
CA GLN A 19 1.22 -3.78 9.01
C GLN A 19 0.53 -3.15 7.81
N ASP A 20 1.30 -2.49 6.96
CA ASP A 20 0.82 -1.91 5.71
C ASP A 20 2.00 -1.72 4.75
N HIS A 21 1.74 -1.61 3.46
CA HIS A 21 2.74 -1.28 2.46
C HIS A 21 2.86 0.25 2.33
N LEU A 22 4.05 0.78 2.67
CA LEU A 22 4.39 2.18 2.42
C LEU A 22 4.81 2.34 0.96
N MET A 23 4.14 3.24 0.27
CA MET A 23 4.40 3.54 -1.14
C MET A 23 5.23 4.81 -1.26
N PHE A 24 6.46 4.70 -1.74
CA PHE A 24 7.26 5.84 -2.21
C PHE A 24 6.81 6.25 -3.60
N ARG A 25 6.80 7.55 -3.88
CA ARG A 25 6.24 8.12 -5.11
C ARG A 25 7.25 8.98 -5.88
N PRO A 26 8.36 8.40 -6.39
CA PRO A 26 9.25 9.13 -7.27
C PRO A 26 8.51 9.58 -8.54
N ILE A 27 8.89 10.75 -9.05
CA ILE A 27 8.27 11.35 -10.23
C ILE A 27 9.36 11.64 -11.26
N TYR A 28 9.13 11.20 -12.49
CA TYR A 28 10.02 11.44 -13.62
C TYR A 28 9.31 12.25 -14.69
N LYS A 29 9.86 13.43 -15.01
CA LYS A 29 9.46 14.19 -16.20
C LYS A 29 9.93 13.45 -17.46
N VAL A 30 9.19 13.60 -18.54
CA VAL A 30 9.51 12.98 -19.83
C VAL A 30 9.27 13.94 -20.98
N HIS A 31 10.08 13.83 -22.02
CA HIS A 31 9.99 14.63 -23.22
C HIS A 31 9.61 13.77 -24.42
N GLY A 32 8.78 14.29 -25.32
CA GLY A 32 8.32 13.53 -26.49
C GLY A 32 7.30 12.42 -26.22
N LEU A 33 6.91 12.23 -24.96
CA LEU A 33 5.85 11.29 -24.53
C LEU A 33 4.70 12.07 -23.91
N LYS A 34 3.47 11.75 -24.30
CA LYS A 34 2.26 12.37 -23.75
C LYS A 34 1.76 11.57 -22.52
N SER A 35 1.93 12.12 -21.32
CA SER A 35 1.27 11.59 -20.13
C SER A 35 -0.18 12.09 -20.04
N LEU A 36 -0.95 11.53 -19.10
CA LEU A 36 -2.34 11.94 -18.89
C LEU A 36 -2.49 13.32 -18.24
N ASN A 37 -1.41 13.91 -17.69
CA ASN A 37 -1.45 15.15 -16.91
C ASN A 37 -2.22 16.28 -17.63
N LYS A 38 -1.78 16.65 -18.84
CA LYS A 38 -2.41 17.75 -19.58
C LYS A 38 -3.84 17.43 -20.02
N LYS A 39 -4.12 16.17 -20.40
CA LYS A 39 -5.44 15.73 -20.82
C LYS A 39 -6.44 15.82 -19.66
N ILE A 40 -6.03 15.38 -18.45
CA ILE A 40 -6.87 15.40 -17.25
C ILE A 40 -7.03 16.84 -16.70
N ASN A 41 -6.05 17.71 -16.83
CA ASN A 41 -6.15 19.10 -16.37
C ASN A 41 -7.04 19.98 -17.27
N SER A 42 -7.30 19.59 -18.51
CA SER A 42 -8.11 20.34 -19.48
C SER A 42 -9.58 19.92 -19.41
N LEU A 43 -10.52 20.89 -19.39
CA LEU A 43 -11.95 20.60 -19.48
C LEU A 43 -12.31 19.85 -20.76
N PHE A 44 -11.74 20.28 -21.90
CA PHE A 44 -11.92 19.58 -23.17
C PHE A 44 -11.35 18.15 -23.12
N GLY A 45 -10.18 17.97 -22.50
CA GLY A 45 -9.58 16.65 -22.30
C GLY A 45 -10.46 15.73 -21.44
N LYS A 46 -11.04 16.24 -20.35
CA LYS A 46 -11.99 15.48 -19.52
C LYS A 46 -13.24 15.09 -20.29
N LEU A 47 -13.81 16.02 -21.08
CA LEU A 47 -14.96 15.74 -21.93
C LEU A 47 -14.64 14.62 -22.93
N MET A 48 -13.51 14.70 -23.62
CA MET A 48 -13.09 13.68 -24.58
C MET A 48 -12.85 12.30 -23.94
N ILE A 49 -12.26 12.25 -22.73
CA ILE A 49 -12.12 11.01 -21.95
C ILE A 49 -13.50 10.43 -21.62
N GLY A 50 -14.44 11.28 -21.19
CA GLY A 50 -15.80 10.85 -20.88
C GLY A 50 -16.55 10.31 -22.11
N LEU A 51 -16.47 11.00 -23.26
CA LEU A 51 -17.08 10.57 -24.51
C LEU A 51 -16.47 9.25 -25.01
N GLU A 52 -15.13 9.10 -24.94
CA GLU A 52 -14.45 7.86 -25.31
C GLU A 52 -14.97 6.68 -24.47
N TYR A 53 -15.17 6.88 -23.16
CA TYR A 53 -15.72 5.85 -22.30
C TYR A 53 -17.18 5.53 -22.61
N VAL A 54 -18.03 6.54 -22.79
CA VAL A 54 -19.47 6.34 -23.03
C VAL A 54 -19.72 5.61 -24.34
N PHE A 55 -19.05 6.02 -25.44
CA PHE A 55 -19.30 5.48 -26.77
C PHE A 55 -18.48 4.23 -27.07
N ASN A 56 -17.22 4.17 -26.65
CA ASN A 56 -16.29 3.11 -27.06
C ASN A 56 -15.95 2.14 -25.93
N ARG A 57 -16.35 2.44 -24.67
CA ARG A 57 -15.95 1.66 -23.48
C ARG A 57 -14.43 1.44 -23.40
N SER A 58 -13.67 2.47 -23.77
CA SER A 58 -12.21 2.47 -23.83
C SER A 58 -11.60 3.71 -23.19
N GLY A 59 -10.26 3.81 -23.18
CA GLY A 59 -9.52 4.96 -22.70
C GLY A 59 -9.28 4.99 -21.19
N PRO A 60 -8.84 6.13 -20.65
CA PRO A 60 -8.38 6.23 -19.26
C PRO A 60 -9.40 5.85 -18.19
N MET A 61 -10.69 5.94 -18.46
CA MET A 61 -11.74 5.56 -17.50
C MET A 61 -11.97 4.04 -17.39
N THR A 62 -11.38 3.24 -18.26
CA THR A 62 -11.44 1.76 -18.17
C THR A 62 -10.28 1.16 -17.39
N MET A 63 -9.35 1.98 -16.94
CA MET A 63 -8.11 1.55 -16.30
C MET A 63 -8.10 1.91 -14.82
N GLY A 64 -7.47 1.08 -14.01
CA GLY A 64 -7.06 1.47 -12.65
C GLY A 64 -6.05 2.63 -12.68
N ALA A 65 -5.87 3.28 -11.54
CA ALA A 65 -4.92 4.40 -11.41
C ALA A 65 -3.48 4.02 -11.82
N SER A 66 -3.12 2.75 -11.66
CA SER A 66 -1.82 2.18 -12.05
C SER A 66 -2.03 1.14 -13.15
N GLN A 67 -1.37 1.32 -14.27
CA GLN A 67 -1.53 0.47 -15.46
C GLN A 67 -0.56 -0.69 -15.52
N MET A 68 0.55 -0.60 -14.81
CA MET A 68 1.61 -1.60 -14.78
C MET A 68 1.98 -1.91 -13.34
N CYS A 69 2.17 -3.19 -13.08
CA CYS A 69 2.72 -3.70 -11.85
C CYS A 69 3.99 -4.49 -12.16
N MET A 70 5.02 -4.31 -11.34
CA MET A 70 6.29 -5.03 -11.45
C MET A 70 6.71 -5.52 -10.07
N PHE A 71 7.32 -6.70 -10.02
CA PHE A 71 7.93 -7.25 -8.82
C PHE A 71 9.42 -7.49 -9.07
N ALA A 72 10.25 -7.17 -8.10
CA ALA A 72 11.68 -7.48 -8.14
C ALA A 72 12.25 -7.69 -6.74
N LYS A 73 13.46 -8.21 -6.69
CA LYS A 73 14.23 -8.38 -5.48
C LYS A 73 15.06 -7.12 -5.22
N SER A 74 15.05 -6.63 -3.98
CA SER A 74 15.95 -5.55 -3.56
C SER A 74 17.40 -6.02 -3.49
N ASP A 75 17.58 -7.32 -3.37
CA ASP A 75 18.88 -7.98 -3.34
C ASP A 75 18.81 -9.30 -4.12
N PRO A 76 19.76 -9.59 -5.04
CA PRO A 76 19.76 -10.82 -5.83
C PRO A 76 19.78 -12.11 -5.00
N SER A 77 20.31 -12.07 -3.77
CA SER A 77 20.37 -13.22 -2.86
C SER A 77 19.03 -13.64 -2.28
N LEU A 78 18.02 -12.78 -2.33
CA LEU A 78 16.68 -13.11 -1.83
C LEU A 78 16.06 -14.24 -2.67
N GLU A 79 15.33 -15.14 -2.03
CA GLU A 79 14.60 -16.20 -2.71
C GLU A 79 13.42 -15.63 -3.52
N LEU A 80 12.67 -14.72 -2.91
CA LEU A 80 11.44 -14.15 -3.49
C LEU A 80 11.53 -12.60 -3.58
N PRO A 81 10.80 -11.99 -4.52
CA PRO A 81 10.67 -10.54 -4.59
C PRO A 81 10.17 -9.92 -3.26
N ASP A 82 10.71 -8.77 -2.93
CA ASP A 82 10.35 -7.95 -1.77
C ASP A 82 9.97 -6.53 -2.15
N LEU A 83 10.10 -6.16 -3.43
CA LEU A 83 9.70 -4.88 -4.00
C LEU A 83 8.56 -5.05 -4.98
N GLN A 84 7.59 -4.12 -4.94
CA GLN A 84 6.50 -4.00 -5.90
C GLN A 84 6.41 -2.56 -6.42
N TRP A 85 6.25 -2.40 -7.73
CA TRP A 85 5.94 -1.12 -8.37
C TRP A 85 4.52 -1.07 -8.87
N HIS A 86 3.95 0.12 -8.78
CA HIS A 86 2.73 0.50 -9.48
C HIS A 86 3.01 1.74 -10.32
N VAL A 87 2.92 1.62 -11.63
CA VAL A 87 3.27 2.70 -12.54
C VAL A 87 2.02 3.47 -12.99
N GLN A 88 1.99 4.76 -12.65
CA GLN A 88 0.91 5.67 -13.01
C GLN A 88 1.36 6.55 -14.19
N PRO A 89 0.63 6.63 -15.31
CA PRO A 89 0.98 7.45 -16.46
C PRO A 89 0.64 8.94 -16.25
N MET A 90 0.68 9.37 -15.01
CA MET A 90 0.41 10.73 -14.56
C MET A 90 1.23 11.05 -13.30
N SER A 91 1.25 12.33 -12.92
CA SER A 91 1.90 12.79 -11.70
C SER A 91 1.14 13.92 -11.03
N MET A 92 1.19 13.95 -9.71
CA MET A 92 0.55 14.95 -8.85
C MET A 92 1.33 15.07 -7.54
N ASP A 93 1.17 16.18 -6.82
CA ASP A 93 1.88 16.41 -5.55
C ASP A 93 1.54 15.38 -4.49
N THR A 94 0.25 15.12 -4.29
CA THR A 94 -0.26 14.10 -3.37
C THR A 94 -1.33 13.27 -4.08
N LEU A 95 -1.47 12.01 -3.69
CA LEU A 95 -2.53 11.16 -4.24
C LEU A 95 -3.90 11.73 -3.86
N GLY A 96 -4.79 11.85 -4.86
CA GLY A 96 -6.09 12.51 -4.68
C GLY A 96 -6.06 14.02 -4.83
N ALA A 97 -4.93 14.63 -5.20
CA ALA A 97 -4.89 16.04 -5.55
C ALA A 97 -5.89 16.35 -6.71
N THR A 98 -6.51 17.51 -6.64
CA THR A 98 -7.51 17.95 -7.63
C THR A 98 -6.89 18.27 -8.99
N LYS A 99 -5.58 18.49 -9.04
CA LYS A 99 -4.84 18.88 -10.25
C LYS A 99 -3.55 18.08 -10.37
N ASN A 100 -3.28 17.59 -11.57
CA ASN A 100 -2.00 17.01 -11.93
C ASN A 100 -0.97 18.10 -12.24
N HIS A 101 0.33 17.74 -12.28
CA HIS A 101 1.35 18.65 -12.79
C HIS A 101 1.05 19.09 -14.23
N ASP A 102 1.49 20.27 -14.61
CA ASP A 102 1.27 20.85 -15.95
C ASP A 102 2.33 20.41 -16.99
N PHE A 103 3.29 19.60 -16.58
CA PHE A 103 4.28 18.96 -17.44
C PHE A 103 3.99 17.47 -17.65
N HIS A 104 4.59 16.87 -18.67
CA HIS A 104 4.49 15.42 -18.92
C HIS A 104 5.41 14.66 -17.96
N ALA A 105 4.83 13.74 -17.20
CA ALA A 105 5.54 12.91 -16.25
C ALA A 105 4.77 11.61 -15.98
N PHE A 106 5.44 10.65 -15.35
CA PHE A 106 4.84 9.44 -14.80
C PHE A 106 5.38 9.18 -13.40
N THR A 107 4.69 8.34 -12.65
CA THR A 107 5.00 8.04 -11.25
C THR A 107 5.16 6.53 -11.10
N PRO A 108 6.38 5.97 -11.13
CA PRO A 108 6.65 4.56 -10.83
C PRO A 108 6.77 4.40 -9.30
N THR A 109 5.65 4.27 -8.62
CA THR A 109 5.65 4.09 -7.17
C THR A 109 6.31 2.77 -6.79
N VAL A 110 7.03 2.74 -5.68
CA VAL A 110 7.71 1.54 -5.18
C VAL A 110 7.39 1.30 -3.71
N SER A 111 7.15 0.05 -3.34
CA SER A 111 6.84 -0.39 -1.98
C SER A 111 7.67 -1.59 -1.59
N ASN A 112 8.14 -1.62 -0.33
CA ASN A 112 8.56 -2.86 0.31
C ASN A 112 7.30 -3.68 0.63
N ILE A 113 7.17 -4.88 0.04
CA ILE A 113 6.02 -5.77 0.24
C ILE A 113 6.23 -6.80 1.35
N ARG A 114 7.34 -6.71 2.08
CA ARG A 114 7.67 -7.54 3.24
C ARG A 114 8.18 -6.70 4.41
N PRO A 115 7.39 -5.70 4.86
CA PRO A 115 7.84 -4.80 5.91
C PRO A 115 8.00 -5.52 7.24
N THR A 116 9.01 -5.11 8.00
CA THR A 116 9.26 -5.58 9.36
C THR A 116 8.80 -4.59 10.43
N SER A 117 8.53 -3.35 10.07
CA SER A 117 7.89 -2.37 10.96
C SER A 117 6.51 -2.82 11.40
N ARG A 118 6.17 -2.55 12.65
CA ARG A 118 4.87 -2.89 13.24
C ARG A 118 4.28 -1.66 13.91
N GLY A 119 3.00 -1.46 13.69
CA GLY A 119 2.19 -0.41 14.29
C GLY A 119 1.08 -0.96 15.15
N HIS A 120 0.17 -0.07 15.54
CA HIS A 120 -0.98 -0.43 16.38
C HIS A 120 -2.17 0.49 16.12
N VAL A 121 -3.35 0.03 16.56
CA VAL A 121 -4.61 0.77 16.57
C VAL A 121 -5.17 0.76 17.98
N ASN A 122 -5.38 1.94 18.57
CA ASN A 122 -5.86 2.08 19.93
C ASN A 122 -7.16 2.89 19.97
N VAL A 123 -8.14 2.40 20.70
CA VAL A 123 -9.33 3.16 21.07
C VAL A 123 -8.92 4.29 22.02
N VAL A 124 -9.37 5.51 21.76
CA VAL A 124 -8.99 6.72 22.52
C VAL A 124 -10.17 7.37 23.25
N ASP A 125 -11.39 6.93 22.95
CA ASP A 125 -12.61 7.41 23.59
C ASP A 125 -13.64 6.29 23.70
N LYS A 126 -14.54 6.37 24.68
CA LYS A 126 -15.69 5.47 24.83
C LYS A 126 -16.80 5.72 23.81
N ASP A 127 -16.83 6.92 23.21
CA ASP A 127 -17.73 7.24 22.10
C ASP A 127 -17.19 6.61 20.82
N SER A 128 -17.88 5.60 20.32
CA SER A 128 -17.49 4.86 19.10
C SER A 128 -17.46 5.71 17.82
N ARG A 129 -17.99 6.94 17.85
CA ARG A 129 -17.91 7.91 16.74
C ARG A 129 -16.56 8.62 16.66
N ILE A 130 -15.79 8.57 17.75
CA ILE A 130 -14.42 9.10 17.78
C ILE A 130 -13.48 8.06 17.15
N TYR A 131 -12.75 8.45 16.12
CA TYR A 131 -11.83 7.55 15.44
C TYR A 131 -10.73 7.04 16.34
N ALA A 132 -10.42 5.76 16.21
CA ALA A 132 -9.27 5.16 16.89
C ALA A 132 -7.96 5.84 16.44
N LYS A 133 -6.99 5.87 17.34
CA LYS A 133 -5.62 6.33 17.01
C LYS A 133 -4.89 5.23 16.26
N VAL A 134 -4.58 5.47 15.00
CA VAL A 134 -3.81 4.57 14.14
C VAL A 134 -2.37 5.03 14.09
N LYS A 135 -1.41 4.16 14.43
CA LYS A 135 0.02 4.40 14.29
C LYS A 135 0.61 3.28 13.42
N LEU A 136 0.91 3.59 12.18
CA LEU A 136 1.50 2.62 11.22
C LEU A 136 2.97 2.34 11.50
N ASN A 137 3.68 3.29 12.10
CA ASN A 137 5.07 3.16 12.52
C ASN A 137 6.04 2.77 11.38
N TYR A 138 5.78 3.28 10.17
CA TYR A 138 6.57 3.02 8.99
C TYR A 138 8.06 3.33 9.19
N LEU A 139 8.92 2.56 8.51
CA LEU A 139 10.38 2.75 8.50
C LEU A 139 11.04 2.71 9.89
N SER A 140 10.35 2.15 10.89
CA SER A 140 10.88 2.05 12.25
C SER A 140 12.06 1.08 12.36
N THR A 141 12.16 0.12 11.44
CA THR A 141 13.27 -0.84 11.40
C THR A 141 14.32 -0.43 10.36
N GLU A 142 15.57 -0.81 10.61
CA GLU A 142 16.66 -0.61 9.65
C GLU A 142 16.39 -1.35 8.33
N HIS A 143 15.89 -2.59 8.42
CA HIS A 143 15.53 -3.38 7.24
C HIS A 143 14.62 -2.61 6.28
N ASP A 144 13.55 -2.01 6.79
CA ASP A 144 12.59 -1.28 5.94
C ASP A 144 13.22 -0.06 5.29
N ARG A 145 14.13 0.66 5.99
CA ARG A 145 14.86 1.79 5.42
C ARG A 145 15.82 1.35 4.32
N VAL A 146 16.56 0.28 4.55
CA VAL A 146 17.49 -0.28 3.55
C VAL A 146 16.74 -0.73 2.29
N VAL A 147 15.64 -1.46 2.44
CA VAL A 147 14.83 -1.92 1.29
C VAL A 147 14.21 -0.73 0.56
N ALA A 148 13.76 0.31 1.27
CA ALA A 148 13.24 1.53 0.67
C ALA A 148 14.31 2.25 -0.17
N ALA A 149 15.53 2.42 0.34
CA ALA A 149 16.64 3.01 -0.40
C ALA A 149 16.97 2.20 -1.67
N LYS A 150 17.08 0.88 -1.55
CA LYS A 150 17.32 -0.03 -2.68
C LYS A 150 16.19 0.07 -3.72
N GLY A 151 14.94 0.14 -3.29
CA GLY A 151 13.78 0.31 -4.16
C GLY A 151 13.81 1.62 -4.95
N LEU A 152 14.12 2.74 -4.30
CA LEU A 152 14.28 4.04 -4.95
C LEU A 152 15.45 4.05 -5.94
N LYS A 153 16.62 3.50 -5.55
CA LYS A 153 17.79 3.39 -6.44
C LYS A 153 17.52 2.48 -7.64
N LEU A 154 16.84 1.36 -7.44
CA LEU A 154 16.46 0.48 -8.54
C LEU A 154 15.47 1.15 -9.50
N THR A 155 14.51 1.91 -8.96
CA THR A 155 13.59 2.71 -9.78
C THR A 155 14.36 3.72 -10.63
N ARG A 156 15.31 4.44 -10.02
CA ARG A 156 16.19 5.40 -10.71
C ARG A 156 16.97 4.72 -11.83
N LYS A 157 17.60 3.58 -11.54
CA LYS A 157 18.33 2.78 -12.52
C LYS A 157 17.47 2.37 -13.71
N ILE A 158 16.27 1.83 -13.45
CA ILE A 158 15.34 1.40 -14.51
C ILE A 158 14.95 2.58 -15.40
N VAL A 159 14.63 3.73 -14.83
CA VAL A 159 14.13 4.88 -15.59
C VAL A 159 15.26 5.62 -16.30
N MET A 160 16.38 5.87 -15.61
CA MET A 160 17.44 6.74 -16.13
C MET A 160 18.44 6.01 -17.05
N GLU A 161 18.65 4.70 -16.85
CA GLU A 161 19.66 3.94 -17.57
C GLU A 161 19.09 3.06 -18.69
N SER A 162 17.78 2.77 -18.70
CA SER A 162 17.15 1.94 -19.73
C SER A 162 17.14 2.63 -21.10
N GLU A 163 17.60 1.93 -22.12
CA GLU A 163 17.56 2.40 -23.52
C GLU A 163 16.13 2.76 -23.97
N THR A 164 15.12 2.06 -23.44
CA THR A 164 13.72 2.34 -23.74
C THR A 164 13.30 3.72 -23.25
N PHE A 165 13.75 4.13 -22.07
CA PHE A 165 13.38 5.42 -21.49
C PHE A 165 14.29 6.57 -21.94
N LYS A 166 15.57 6.33 -22.24
CA LYS A 166 16.54 7.35 -22.68
C LYS A 166 16.03 8.22 -23.83
N LYS A 167 15.32 7.64 -24.80
CA LYS A 167 14.73 8.39 -25.94
C LYS A 167 13.73 9.46 -25.50
N TYR A 168 13.15 9.33 -24.31
CA TYR A 168 12.22 10.29 -23.73
C TYR A 168 12.90 11.26 -22.77
N LYS A 169 14.22 11.24 -22.68
CA LYS A 169 15.04 12.14 -21.85
C LYS A 169 14.44 12.30 -20.44
N PRO A 170 14.34 11.21 -19.66
CA PRO A 170 13.73 11.28 -18.33
C PRO A 170 14.56 12.19 -17.41
N GLU A 171 13.86 12.97 -16.58
CA GLU A 171 14.45 13.81 -15.54
C GLU A 171 13.78 13.46 -14.21
N GLU A 172 14.56 13.07 -13.20
CA GLU A 172 14.01 12.81 -11.88
C GLU A 172 13.58 14.13 -11.22
N TYR A 173 12.28 14.33 -11.09
CA TYR A 173 11.70 15.50 -10.44
C TYR A 173 11.62 15.33 -8.93
N ARG A 174 11.38 14.10 -8.46
CA ARG A 174 11.33 13.71 -7.04
C ARG A 174 11.87 12.30 -6.87
N PRO A 175 12.61 12.03 -5.76
CA PRO A 175 13.04 12.95 -4.69
C PRO A 175 14.12 13.94 -5.11
N GLY A 176 14.90 13.70 -6.17
CA GLY A 176 15.97 14.53 -6.72
C GLY A 176 17.21 13.71 -7.01
N ILE A 177 17.74 13.86 -8.23
CA ILE A 177 18.85 13.02 -8.74
C ILE A 177 20.15 13.19 -7.95
N ASP A 178 20.37 14.38 -7.36
CA ASP A 178 21.59 14.71 -6.61
C ASP A 178 21.67 14.03 -5.24
N ILE A 179 20.55 13.46 -4.76
CA ILE A 179 20.52 12.75 -3.49
C ILE A 179 21.01 11.32 -3.72
N ILE A 180 22.23 11.01 -3.27
CA ILE A 180 22.93 9.73 -3.50
C ILE A 180 22.96 8.87 -2.24
N ASP A 181 23.13 9.51 -1.07
CA ASP A 181 23.17 8.83 0.23
C ASP A 181 21.83 8.14 0.52
N ASP A 182 21.87 6.94 1.12
CA ASP A 182 20.69 6.11 1.34
C ASP A 182 19.75 6.71 2.39
N GLU A 183 20.27 7.23 3.48
CA GLU A 183 19.45 7.82 4.55
C GLU A 183 18.82 9.12 4.07
N GLU A 184 19.59 9.97 3.39
CA GLU A 184 19.07 11.20 2.80
C GLU A 184 18.01 10.91 1.72
N LEU A 185 18.22 9.88 0.90
CA LEU A 185 17.28 9.46 -0.14
C LEU A 185 15.95 8.99 0.45
N VAL A 186 16.00 8.15 1.48
CA VAL A 186 14.81 7.70 2.20
C VAL A 186 14.11 8.87 2.89
N LYS A 187 14.85 9.75 3.55
CA LYS A 187 14.33 10.94 4.21
C LYS A 187 13.64 11.88 3.22
N ALA A 188 14.27 12.19 2.10
CA ALA A 188 13.68 13.02 1.05
C ALA A 188 12.46 12.35 0.42
N GLY A 189 12.55 11.04 0.12
CA GLY A 189 11.46 10.22 -0.41
C GLY A 189 10.26 10.14 0.52
N SER A 190 10.49 10.12 1.85
CA SER A 190 9.44 10.05 2.87
C SER A 190 8.47 11.23 2.83
N ASN A 191 8.88 12.39 2.32
CA ASN A 191 8.00 13.54 2.12
C ASN A 191 6.91 13.28 1.05
N TYR A 192 7.06 12.23 0.26
CA TYR A 192 6.19 11.88 -0.87
C TYR A 192 5.70 10.43 -0.77
N THR A 193 5.54 9.94 0.47
CA THR A 193 5.02 8.61 0.74
C THR A 193 3.53 8.63 1.05
N GLN A 194 2.91 7.48 0.90
CA GLN A 194 1.53 7.25 1.28
C GLN A 194 1.29 5.77 1.52
N THR A 195 0.28 5.45 2.34
CA THR A 195 -0.28 4.10 2.38
C THR A 195 -0.76 3.69 0.99
N ILE A 196 -0.59 2.43 0.63
CA ILE A 196 -1.25 1.85 -0.56
C ILE A 196 -2.57 1.16 -0.19
N PHE A 197 -3.09 1.44 1.02
CA PHE A 197 -4.36 0.95 1.55
C PHE A 197 -4.42 -0.56 1.74
N HIS A 198 -3.35 -1.13 2.28
CA HIS A 198 -3.23 -2.56 2.59
C HIS A 198 -3.10 -2.86 4.10
N PRO A 199 -3.80 -2.16 5.03
CA PRO A 199 -3.62 -2.40 6.46
C PRO A 199 -4.11 -3.80 6.85
N VAL A 200 -3.29 -4.52 7.63
CA VAL A 200 -3.57 -5.88 8.11
C VAL A 200 -3.03 -6.12 9.51
N GLY A 201 -3.38 -7.23 10.12
CA GLY A 201 -2.63 -7.83 11.23
C GLY A 201 -3.12 -7.52 12.63
N THR A 202 -4.09 -6.62 12.82
CA THR A 202 -4.51 -6.10 14.14
C THR A 202 -5.37 -7.07 14.98
N CYS A 203 -5.74 -8.22 14.41
CA CYS A 203 -6.37 -9.35 15.12
C CYS A 203 -5.74 -10.66 14.66
N LYS A 204 -4.38 -10.72 14.65
CA LYS A 204 -3.65 -11.80 13.99
C LYS A 204 -4.07 -13.19 14.44
N MET A 205 -4.13 -14.11 13.48
CA MET A 205 -4.29 -15.53 13.70
C MET A 205 -2.98 -16.14 14.21
N GLY A 206 -3.05 -17.12 15.10
CA GLY A 206 -1.87 -17.84 15.56
C GLY A 206 -2.08 -18.63 16.84
N GLN A 207 -0.97 -19.19 17.36
CA GLN A 207 -0.94 -19.99 18.58
C GLN A 207 -0.24 -19.27 19.74
N ASP A 208 0.47 -18.18 19.46
CA ASP A 208 1.19 -17.40 20.47
C ASP A 208 0.27 -16.52 21.33
N ASP A 209 0.82 -15.93 22.40
CA ASP A 209 0.08 -15.10 23.37
C ASP A 209 -0.50 -13.79 22.78
N MET A 210 0.01 -13.37 21.63
CA MET A 210 -0.49 -12.19 20.91
C MET A 210 -1.50 -12.56 19.83
N ALA A 211 -1.84 -13.85 19.65
CA ALA A 211 -2.85 -14.26 18.70
C ALA A 211 -4.26 -13.96 19.22
N VAL A 212 -5.06 -13.30 18.38
CA VAL A 212 -6.44 -12.91 18.69
C VAL A 212 -7.44 -13.97 18.25
N VAL A 213 -7.22 -14.61 17.11
CA VAL A 213 -8.06 -15.70 16.60
C VAL A 213 -7.26 -16.98 16.41
N ASP A 214 -7.98 -18.11 16.46
CA ASP A 214 -7.46 -19.43 16.14
C ASP A 214 -7.53 -19.71 14.62
N GLU A 215 -7.13 -20.92 14.20
CA GLU A 215 -7.16 -21.38 12.80
C GLU A 215 -8.58 -21.53 12.22
N THR A 216 -9.62 -21.48 13.06
CA THR A 216 -11.03 -21.46 12.66
C THR A 216 -11.63 -20.06 12.71
N LEU A 217 -10.79 -19.03 12.86
CA LEU A 217 -11.12 -17.60 12.93
C LEU A 217 -11.98 -17.22 14.14
N LYS A 218 -12.08 -18.07 15.16
CA LYS A 218 -12.77 -17.79 16.42
C LYS A 218 -11.88 -16.96 17.32
N VAL A 219 -12.48 -15.94 17.97
CA VAL A 219 -11.78 -15.14 18.97
C VAL A 219 -11.46 -15.99 20.19
N LYS A 220 -10.18 -16.01 20.59
CA LYS A 220 -9.74 -16.78 21.75
C LYS A 220 -10.41 -16.29 23.03
N GLY A 221 -10.92 -17.21 23.83
CA GLY A 221 -11.54 -16.89 25.12
C GLY A 221 -12.95 -16.26 25.07
N ILE A 222 -13.52 -16.03 23.89
CA ILE A 222 -14.88 -15.51 23.70
C ILE A 222 -15.67 -16.46 22.82
N ASN A 223 -16.81 -16.93 23.33
CA ASN A 223 -17.68 -17.82 22.57
C ASN A 223 -18.49 -17.08 21.49
N ASN A 224 -18.75 -17.74 20.38
CA ASN A 224 -19.63 -17.26 19.31
C ASN A 224 -19.19 -15.95 18.63
N LEU A 225 -17.89 -15.61 18.69
CA LEU A 225 -17.30 -14.44 18.05
C LEU A 225 -16.20 -14.87 17.09
N ARG A 226 -16.18 -14.29 15.89
CA ARG A 226 -15.11 -14.48 14.89
C ARG A 226 -14.63 -13.13 14.35
N VAL A 227 -13.39 -13.09 13.86
CA VAL A 227 -12.88 -12.01 13.00
C VAL A 227 -12.55 -12.61 11.65
N ILE A 228 -13.13 -12.05 10.58
CA ILE A 228 -13.05 -12.61 9.22
C ILE A 228 -12.74 -11.48 8.23
N ASP A 229 -11.59 -10.92 8.33
CA ASP A 229 -11.08 -9.85 7.46
C ASP A 229 -9.54 -9.82 7.42
N ALA A 230 -8.95 -8.82 6.79
CA ALA A 230 -7.50 -8.68 6.66
C ALA A 230 -6.75 -8.57 7.99
N SER A 231 -7.42 -8.20 9.08
CA SER A 231 -6.78 -8.05 10.40
C SER A 231 -6.27 -9.38 10.98
N ILE A 232 -6.77 -10.52 10.49
CA ILE A 232 -6.31 -11.84 10.95
C ILE A 232 -4.94 -12.24 10.39
N MET A 233 -4.43 -11.58 9.36
CA MET A 233 -3.14 -11.93 8.75
C MET A 233 -2.00 -11.78 9.76
N PRO A 234 -1.22 -12.84 10.06
CA PRO A 234 -0.06 -12.73 10.94
C PRO A 234 1.03 -11.85 10.34
N ASN A 235 1.24 -11.98 9.03
CA ASN A 235 2.09 -11.12 8.21
C ASN A 235 1.31 -10.68 6.97
N ILE A 236 1.62 -9.47 6.51
CA ILE A 236 1.06 -8.94 5.27
C ILE A 236 1.49 -9.81 4.08
N THR A 237 0.58 -10.04 3.14
CA THR A 237 0.88 -10.79 1.92
C THR A 237 1.84 -10.01 1.01
N SER A 238 2.67 -10.72 0.23
CA SER A 238 3.67 -10.12 -0.67
C SER A 238 3.03 -9.59 -1.95
N GLY A 239 2.10 -8.63 -1.81
CA GLY A 239 1.34 -8.00 -2.89
C GLY A 239 0.05 -7.37 -2.37
N ASN A 240 -0.88 -7.07 -3.30
CA ASN A 240 -2.16 -6.47 -2.96
C ASN A 240 -3.01 -7.38 -2.06
N THR A 241 -3.66 -6.79 -1.06
CA THR A 241 -4.37 -7.52 0.00
C THR A 241 -5.82 -7.86 -0.33
N ASN A 242 -6.39 -7.35 -1.42
CA ASN A 242 -7.79 -7.56 -1.76
C ASN A 242 -8.15 -9.04 -2.01
N ALA A 243 -7.39 -9.73 -2.87
CA ALA A 243 -7.65 -11.14 -3.18
C ALA A 243 -7.52 -12.06 -1.95
N PRO A 244 -6.44 -11.97 -1.13
CA PRO A 244 -6.37 -12.75 0.11
C PRO A 244 -7.47 -12.39 1.11
N THR A 245 -7.95 -11.14 1.18
CA THR A 245 -9.08 -10.75 2.04
C THR A 245 -10.38 -11.42 1.58
N ILE A 246 -10.65 -11.45 0.28
CA ILE A 246 -11.80 -12.18 -0.27
C ILE A 246 -11.69 -13.67 0.06
N MET A 247 -10.52 -14.28 -0.11
CA MET A 247 -10.30 -15.69 0.25
C MET A 247 -10.56 -15.96 1.74
N ILE A 248 -10.11 -15.06 2.63
CA ILE A 248 -10.40 -15.15 4.07
C ILE A 248 -11.91 -15.11 4.31
N ALA A 249 -12.63 -14.20 3.65
CA ALA A 249 -14.08 -14.06 3.78
C ALA A 249 -14.84 -15.30 3.32
N GLU A 250 -14.51 -15.82 2.15
CA GLU A 250 -15.11 -17.05 1.59
C GLU A 250 -14.86 -18.26 2.51
N LYS A 251 -13.60 -18.41 2.97
CA LYS A 251 -13.25 -19.49 3.89
C LYS A 251 -13.95 -19.37 5.23
N GLY A 252 -14.06 -18.16 5.77
CA GLY A 252 -14.78 -17.89 7.01
C GLY A 252 -16.27 -18.17 6.91
N ALA A 253 -16.90 -17.82 5.79
CA ALA A 253 -18.31 -18.14 5.50
C ALA A 253 -18.55 -19.66 5.47
N ASP A 254 -17.68 -20.40 4.78
CA ASP A 254 -17.75 -21.89 4.75
C ASP A 254 -17.62 -22.51 6.17
N MET A 255 -16.70 -22.00 6.99
CA MET A 255 -16.54 -22.44 8.39
C MET A 255 -17.77 -22.18 9.23
N ILE A 256 -18.48 -21.05 9.04
CA ILE A 256 -19.73 -20.73 9.75
C ILE A 256 -20.83 -21.68 9.31
N LEU A 257 -21.02 -21.88 8.01
CA LEU A 257 -22.04 -22.75 7.48
C LEU A 257 -21.89 -24.19 7.99
N ARG A 258 -20.69 -24.73 7.97
CA ARG A 258 -20.40 -26.09 8.48
C ARG A 258 -20.57 -26.22 9.99
N SER A 259 -20.34 -25.15 10.76
CA SER A 259 -20.51 -25.18 12.21
C SER A 259 -22.00 -25.20 12.66
N ASN A 260 -22.93 -24.81 11.76
CA ASN A 260 -24.37 -24.77 12.03
C ASN A 260 -25.13 -26.04 11.57
N VAL A 261 -24.42 -27.05 11.06
CA VAL A 261 -25.01 -28.32 10.54
C VAL A 261 -25.01 -29.44 11.60
N HIS A 262 -24.75 -29.10 12.90
CA HIS A 262 -24.78 -30.08 14.01
C HIS A 262 -25.79 -29.69 15.08
#